data_cb30baa7f8756eeb35ed673db3878e6b
#
_entry.id   cb30baa7f8756eeb35ed673db3878e6b
#
_cell.length_a   1.000
_cell.length_b   1.000
_cell.length_c   1.000
_cell.angle_alpha   90.00
_cell.angle_beta   90.00
_cell.angle_gamma   90.00
#
_symmetry.space_group_name_H-M   'P 1'
#
loop_
_entity.id
_entity.type
_entity.pdbx_description
1 polymer ?
#
loop_
_entity_poly.entity_id
_entity_poly.type
_entity_poly.pdbx_seq_one_letter_code
_entity_poly.pdbx_strand_id
1 'polypeptide(L)'
;MKKLKKLFAVMLSLVMVLAMGITSFADTNSATITLTGFSEADKVEYMQIIQKDETKSSGWAFANNAGACFTEAFGLVDSDDTQQQVIWGLIQYQDKNVKLPNGVTAEEATAAKIDLALSKVAALTGFSKATNKESIEVNAAGVYAIKAEETGFTYKTATAYVGFGEPYPTLTNAAVTAKKSPTSVDKTVADEDHVVAIGDIVTYTIEAYVPFIDAANTKDRTFTITDKITGADYYLTGPNSVSSVTMEGKDDQVGTINVNDDGKGFTIDLNSLVADTDNPNAGKKITVTYTAKVKEITVENKAGSHAAGVDYGADNEPVKLFTGELVLLKYGDGNVNNSLANAEFVLYKDGEEAPLTFVKENNGKYKYAPNTEDASATLVTDKNGMIDVEGLDVGSYHFEETKAPKGYSINTDGKTLTLTVDGEVATANLYNEGGLNDTKLSALPATGGIGTTIFTIVGCGIMIAAAGLFFASRRKENR
;
A
#
# COMPACT_ATOMS: atom_id res chain seq x y z
N MET A 1 38.85 9.72 -0.03
CA MET A 1 37.40 9.47 -0.11
C MET A 1 36.69 10.12 1.06
N LYS A 2 36.62 11.42 1.10
CA LYS A 2 35.84 12.25 2.03
C LYS A 2 35.48 13.50 1.25
N LYS A 3 34.19 13.91 1.22
CA LYS A 3 33.58 15.10 0.60
C LYS A 3 32.81 14.83 -0.69
N LEU A 4 31.75 14.01 -0.59
CA LEU A 4 30.60 14.11 -1.50
C LEU A 4 29.29 13.97 -0.71
N LYS A 5 29.25 14.55 0.48
CA LYS A 5 28.04 14.64 1.33
C LYS A 5 27.89 16.09 1.71
N LYS A 6 27.25 16.88 0.86
CA LYS A 6 26.63 18.20 1.14
C LYS A 6 26.30 18.90 -0.17
N LEU A 7 25.31 18.37 -0.91
CA LEU A 7 24.71 19.12 -2.03
C LEU A 7 23.23 18.76 -2.20
N PHE A 8 22.51 18.73 -1.07
CA PHE A 8 21.05 18.83 -1.07
C PHE A 8 20.67 19.85 -0.01
N ALA A 9 21.18 21.06 -0.15
CA ALA A 9 20.74 22.20 0.63
C ALA A 9 20.22 23.24 -0.36
N VAL A 10 18.90 23.40 -0.36
CA VAL A 10 18.21 24.66 -0.70
C VAL A 10 18.90 25.45 -1.81
N MET A 11 18.77 25.03 -3.08
CA MET A 11 18.99 25.97 -4.15
C MET A 11 17.69 26.71 -4.40
N LEU A 12 17.56 27.81 -3.69
CA LEU A 12 16.64 28.86 -4.04
C LEU A 12 16.93 29.25 -5.49
N SER A 13 16.00 28.98 -6.39
CA SER A 13 16.19 29.28 -7.80
C SER A 13 15.83 30.72 -8.16
N LEU A 14 16.38 31.65 -7.43
CA LEU A 14 16.65 32.98 -7.97
C LEU A 14 18.14 32.99 -8.38
N VAL A 15 18.46 32.22 -9.43
CA VAL A 15 19.81 32.25 -10.01
C VAL A 15 19.90 33.46 -10.90
N MET A 16 20.18 34.61 -10.31
CA MET A 16 20.83 35.69 -11.04
C MET A 16 22.32 35.33 -11.15
N VAL A 17 22.65 34.39 -12.02
CA VAL A 17 24.06 34.16 -12.33
C VAL A 17 24.51 35.29 -13.24
N LEU A 18 25.36 36.17 -12.72
CA LEU A 18 26.31 36.90 -13.54
C LEU A 18 27.27 35.85 -14.11
N ALA A 19 26.87 35.18 -15.19
CA ALA A 19 27.75 34.31 -15.93
C ALA A 19 28.69 35.21 -16.75
N MET A 20 29.86 35.42 -16.20
CA MET A 20 30.99 35.85 -17.03
C MET A 20 31.38 34.68 -17.95
N GLY A 21 31.12 34.87 -19.26
CA GLY A 21 31.84 34.26 -20.31
C GLY A 21 31.44 32.83 -20.72
N ILE A 22 30.54 32.74 -21.68
CA ILE A 22 30.68 31.83 -22.79
C ILE A 22 30.34 32.61 -24.07
N THR A 23 31.32 32.89 -24.88
CA THR A 23 31.17 33.50 -26.20
C THR A 23 30.53 32.51 -27.15
N SER A 24 29.26 32.67 -27.41
CA SER A 24 28.60 32.13 -28.60
C SER A 24 28.20 33.31 -29.49
N PHE A 25 28.84 33.48 -30.60
CA PHE A 25 28.48 34.47 -31.61
C PHE A 25 27.21 34.02 -32.33
N ALA A 26 26.06 34.49 -31.87
CA ALA A 26 24.86 34.54 -32.68
C ALA A 26 24.29 35.95 -32.56
N ASP A 27 24.11 36.61 -33.67
CA ASP A 27 23.48 37.91 -33.85
C ASP A 27 21.96 37.78 -33.55
N THR A 28 21.59 37.53 -32.30
CA THR A 28 20.21 37.32 -31.90
C THR A 28 19.85 38.19 -30.72
N ASN A 29 18.82 39.03 -30.90
CA ASN A 29 18.14 39.76 -29.84
C ASN A 29 17.23 38.78 -28.99
N SER A 30 17.55 37.53 -28.96
CA SER A 30 16.81 36.51 -28.19
C SER A 30 17.76 35.67 -27.32
N ALA A 31 17.22 35.11 -26.22
CA ALA A 31 17.90 34.17 -25.38
C ALA A 31 17.00 32.94 -25.14
N THR A 32 17.67 31.81 -24.99
CA THR A 32 17.01 30.55 -24.64
C THR A 32 17.06 30.30 -23.13
N ILE A 33 15.92 30.06 -22.52
CA ILE A 33 15.81 29.50 -21.17
C ILE A 33 15.65 28.00 -21.31
N THR A 34 16.71 27.24 -21.01
CA THR A 34 16.66 25.77 -21.02
C THR A 34 15.89 25.25 -19.79
N LEU A 35 14.95 24.35 -20.02
CA LEU A 35 14.09 23.75 -19.02
C LEU A 35 14.50 22.30 -18.76
N THR A 36 14.91 21.97 -17.53
CA THR A 36 15.27 20.61 -17.13
C THR A 36 14.22 20.07 -16.16
N GLY A 37 13.69 18.86 -16.43
CA GLY A 37 12.69 18.21 -15.56
C GLY A 37 11.25 18.69 -15.77
N PHE A 38 10.97 19.37 -16.91
CA PHE A 38 9.63 19.81 -17.31
C PHE A 38 9.06 19.00 -18.50
N SER A 39 9.81 18.10 -19.11
CA SER A 39 9.42 17.37 -20.33
C SER A 39 8.10 16.63 -20.20
N GLU A 40 7.84 16.03 -19.03
CA GLU A 40 6.63 15.25 -18.73
C GLU A 40 5.45 16.11 -18.26
N ALA A 41 5.67 17.40 -17.96
CA ALA A 41 4.60 18.27 -17.50
C ALA A 41 3.44 18.35 -18.51
N ASP A 42 2.21 18.37 -18.04
CA ASP A 42 1.02 18.57 -18.89
C ASP A 42 1.03 19.95 -19.51
N LYS A 43 1.47 20.93 -18.71
CA LYS A 43 1.51 22.34 -19.09
C LYS A 43 2.72 23.02 -18.46
N VAL A 44 3.42 23.87 -19.24
CA VAL A 44 4.46 24.78 -18.77
C VAL A 44 4.08 26.20 -19.19
N GLU A 45 4.12 27.13 -18.24
CA GLU A 45 3.79 28.53 -18.48
C GLU A 45 4.89 29.43 -17.90
N TYR A 46 5.10 30.57 -18.53
CA TYR A 46 6.10 31.55 -18.10
C TYR A 46 5.60 32.98 -18.20
N MET A 47 6.16 33.86 -17.38
CA MET A 47 5.84 35.28 -17.36
C MET A 47 7.08 36.09 -16.92
N GLN A 48 7.40 37.17 -17.64
CA GLN A 48 8.42 38.11 -17.18
C GLN A 48 7.92 38.85 -15.95
N ILE A 49 8.65 38.80 -14.83
CA ILE A 49 8.27 39.40 -13.56
C ILE A 49 9.17 40.59 -13.15
N ILE A 50 10.38 40.65 -13.72
CA ILE A 50 11.27 41.83 -13.61
C ILE A 50 11.80 42.12 -15.02
N GLN A 51 11.76 43.38 -15.41
CA GLN A 51 12.22 43.88 -16.71
C GLN A 51 13.25 44.99 -16.55
N LYS A 52 14.05 45.25 -17.58
CA LYS A 52 14.97 46.40 -17.63
C LYS A 52 14.18 47.71 -17.62
N ASP A 53 14.59 48.65 -16.78
CA ASP A 53 14.07 50.01 -16.73
C ASP A 53 15.18 50.97 -16.26
N GLU A 54 15.80 51.66 -17.21
CA GLU A 54 16.90 52.59 -16.94
C GLU A 54 16.48 53.87 -16.17
N THR A 55 15.18 54.09 -16.00
CA THR A 55 14.66 55.22 -15.22
C THR A 55 14.65 54.92 -13.71
N LYS A 56 14.82 53.66 -13.32
CA LYS A 56 14.82 53.20 -11.93
C LYS A 56 16.24 53.14 -11.37
N SER A 57 16.38 53.36 -10.06
CA SER A 57 17.67 53.40 -9.37
C SER A 57 18.47 52.07 -9.49
N SER A 58 17.78 50.96 -9.60
CA SER A 58 18.37 49.62 -9.79
C SER A 58 18.65 49.29 -11.25
N GLY A 59 18.12 50.05 -12.21
CA GLY A 59 18.07 49.69 -13.65
C GLY A 59 16.97 48.66 -13.98
N TRP A 60 16.15 48.26 -13.01
CA TRP A 60 15.12 47.24 -13.12
C TRP A 60 13.79 47.68 -12.52
N ALA A 61 12.69 47.17 -13.06
CA ALA A 61 11.34 47.37 -12.53
C ALA A 61 10.57 46.02 -12.50
N PHE A 62 9.64 45.87 -11.60
CA PHE A 62 8.69 44.76 -11.68
C PHE A 62 7.78 44.90 -12.91
N ALA A 63 7.40 43.80 -13.50
CA ALA A 63 6.50 43.69 -14.64
C ALA A 63 5.26 42.85 -14.28
N ASN A 64 4.20 42.97 -15.08
CA ASN A 64 3.01 42.13 -15.03
C ASN A 64 2.37 41.95 -13.64
N ASN A 65 2.32 43.08 -12.88
CA ASN A 65 1.77 43.15 -11.51
C ASN A 65 2.56 42.34 -10.46
N ALA A 66 3.74 41.81 -10.78
CA ALA A 66 4.57 41.07 -9.83
C ALA A 66 5.01 41.95 -8.65
N GLY A 67 5.15 43.28 -8.85
CA GLY A 67 5.56 44.23 -7.80
C GLY A 67 4.69 44.16 -6.56
N ALA A 68 3.36 44.17 -6.71
CA ALA A 68 2.43 44.05 -5.60
C ALA A 68 2.56 42.70 -4.85
N CYS A 69 2.84 41.59 -5.55
CA CYS A 69 3.08 40.28 -4.94
C CYS A 69 4.35 40.31 -4.06
N PHE A 70 5.41 40.94 -4.56
CA PHE A 70 6.67 41.01 -3.85
C PHE A 70 6.59 42.00 -2.65
N THR A 71 6.04 43.20 -2.82
CA THR A 71 5.88 44.16 -1.70
C THR A 71 5.01 43.59 -0.59
N GLU A 72 3.90 42.92 -0.91
CA GLU A 72 3.06 42.23 0.06
C GLU A 72 3.82 41.13 0.80
N ALA A 73 4.58 40.28 0.09
CA ALA A 73 5.37 39.20 0.68
C ALA A 73 6.49 39.73 1.61
N PHE A 74 6.96 40.95 1.36
CA PHE A 74 7.96 41.62 2.18
C PHE A 74 7.33 42.43 3.34
N GLY A 75 5.98 42.49 3.42
CA GLY A 75 5.25 43.19 4.45
C GLY A 75 5.17 44.72 4.22
N LEU A 76 5.30 45.17 2.97
CA LEU A 76 5.31 46.55 2.57
C LEU A 76 4.01 46.95 1.88
N VAL A 77 3.70 48.25 1.93
CA VAL A 77 2.65 48.83 1.08
C VAL A 77 3.22 49.02 -0.32
N ASP A 78 2.46 48.63 -1.33
CA ASP A 78 2.90 48.67 -2.73
C ASP A 78 3.04 50.11 -3.22
N SER A 79 4.23 50.43 -3.71
CA SER A 79 4.59 51.73 -4.32
C SER A 79 5.88 51.57 -5.13
N ASP A 80 6.17 52.49 -6.03
CA ASP A 80 7.43 52.51 -6.77
C ASP A 80 8.66 52.43 -5.87
N ASP A 81 8.66 53.21 -4.77
CA ASP A 81 9.79 53.24 -3.82
C ASP A 81 9.98 51.90 -3.12
N THR A 82 8.92 51.29 -2.62
CA THR A 82 9.01 49.98 -1.93
C THR A 82 9.35 48.86 -2.90
N GLN A 83 8.86 48.90 -4.14
CA GLN A 83 9.27 47.96 -5.18
C GLN A 83 10.77 48.06 -5.47
N GLN A 84 11.34 49.29 -5.53
CA GLN A 84 12.78 49.47 -5.68
C GLN A 84 13.58 48.97 -4.48
N GLN A 85 13.10 49.17 -3.24
CA GLN A 85 13.72 48.59 -2.04
C GLN A 85 13.77 47.07 -2.09
N VAL A 86 12.70 46.43 -2.55
CA VAL A 86 12.65 44.98 -2.73
C VAL A 86 13.61 44.52 -3.82
N ILE A 87 13.64 45.18 -5.00
CA ILE A 87 14.57 44.82 -6.09
C ILE A 87 16.02 44.91 -5.60
N TRP A 88 16.39 45.98 -4.88
CA TRP A 88 17.71 46.10 -4.29
C TRP A 88 18.01 44.99 -3.27
N GLY A 89 17.03 44.60 -2.48
CA GLY A 89 17.13 43.46 -1.58
C GLY A 89 17.37 42.17 -2.30
N LEU A 90 16.68 41.92 -3.41
CA LEU A 90 16.89 40.72 -4.27
C LEU A 90 18.30 40.74 -4.89
N ILE A 91 18.79 41.88 -5.36
CA ILE A 91 20.15 42.03 -5.89
C ILE A 91 21.19 41.68 -4.81
N GLN A 92 21.06 42.25 -3.59
CA GLN A 92 21.97 41.98 -2.47
C GLN A 92 21.83 40.54 -1.94
N TYR A 93 20.66 39.93 -2.06
CA TYR A 93 20.48 38.51 -1.73
C TYR A 93 21.31 37.59 -2.62
N GLN A 94 21.47 37.98 -3.91
CA GLN A 94 22.31 37.28 -4.87
C GLN A 94 23.80 37.53 -4.68
N ASP A 95 24.16 38.80 -4.55
CA ASP A 95 25.55 39.22 -4.31
C ASP A 95 25.63 40.23 -3.17
N LYS A 96 26.01 39.74 -2.01
CA LYS A 96 26.16 40.55 -0.78
C LYS A 96 27.23 41.66 -0.92
N ASN A 97 28.08 41.62 -1.93
CA ASN A 97 29.12 42.66 -2.17
C ASN A 97 28.57 43.86 -2.94
N VAL A 98 27.36 43.79 -3.50
CA VAL A 98 26.75 44.92 -4.19
C VAL A 98 26.45 46.03 -3.21
N LYS A 99 27.07 47.20 -3.45
CA LYS A 99 26.87 48.40 -2.64
C LYS A 99 25.68 49.19 -3.16
N LEU A 100 24.84 49.61 -2.24
CA LEU A 100 23.73 50.51 -2.56
C LEU A 100 24.23 51.89 -2.97
N PRO A 101 23.63 52.51 -3.98
CA PRO A 101 23.87 53.94 -4.27
C PRO A 101 23.51 54.85 -3.06
N ASN A 102 24.10 56.00 -3.00
CA ASN A 102 23.83 56.96 -1.93
C ASN A 102 22.32 57.31 -1.87
N GLY A 103 21.74 57.20 -0.69
CA GLY A 103 20.32 57.51 -0.46
C GLY A 103 19.34 56.39 -0.86
N VAL A 104 19.83 55.27 -1.32
CA VAL A 104 19.01 54.06 -1.64
C VAL A 104 18.99 53.14 -0.45
N THR A 105 17.81 52.61 -0.14
CA THR A 105 17.58 51.57 0.87
C THR A 105 17.19 50.26 0.20
N ALA A 106 17.51 49.15 0.84
CA ALA A 106 17.09 47.82 0.40
C ALA A 106 16.36 47.11 1.54
N GLU A 107 15.34 46.37 1.19
CA GLU A 107 14.69 45.43 2.10
C GLU A 107 15.45 44.14 2.19
N GLU A 108 15.55 43.55 3.37
CA GLU A 108 16.20 42.24 3.51
C GLU A 108 15.38 41.17 2.83
N ALA A 109 15.96 40.59 1.78
CA ALA A 109 15.38 39.44 1.09
C ALA A 109 15.80 38.13 1.79
N THR A 110 14.82 37.28 2.07
CA THR A 110 15.01 35.92 2.59
C THR A 110 14.36 34.91 1.66
N ALA A 111 14.80 33.66 1.74
CA ALA A 111 14.21 32.55 1.02
C ALA A 111 12.68 32.48 1.18
N ALA A 112 12.20 32.61 2.43
CA ALA A 112 10.78 32.55 2.74
C ALA A 112 9.98 33.70 2.11
N LYS A 113 10.49 34.94 2.15
CA LYS A 113 9.84 36.11 1.50
C LYS A 113 9.77 35.93 -0.01
N ILE A 114 10.85 35.46 -0.62
CA ILE A 114 10.91 35.22 -2.08
C ILE A 114 9.95 34.09 -2.49
N ASP A 115 9.91 32.98 -1.75
CA ASP A 115 9.00 31.88 -2.02
C ASP A 115 7.53 32.33 -1.88
N LEU A 116 7.22 33.10 -0.86
CA LEU A 116 5.89 33.68 -0.68
C LEU A 116 5.52 34.63 -1.85
N ALA A 117 6.45 35.45 -2.30
CA ALA A 117 6.22 36.34 -3.46
C ALA A 117 5.96 35.52 -4.74
N LEU A 118 6.78 34.52 -5.01
CA LEU A 118 6.62 33.66 -6.20
C LEU A 118 5.32 32.84 -6.17
N SER A 119 4.89 32.40 -5.00
CA SER A 119 3.59 31.74 -4.82
C SER A 119 2.43 32.68 -5.21
N LYS A 120 2.48 33.94 -4.78
CA LYS A 120 1.49 34.95 -5.16
C LYS A 120 1.55 35.27 -6.67
N VAL A 121 2.76 35.36 -7.23
CA VAL A 121 2.98 35.54 -8.68
C VAL A 121 2.35 34.40 -9.47
N ALA A 122 2.49 33.15 -9.04
CA ALA A 122 1.92 31.99 -9.73
C ALA A 122 0.38 32.06 -9.88
N ALA A 123 -0.30 32.77 -8.97
CA ALA A 123 -1.74 33.00 -9.02
C ALA A 123 -2.16 34.13 -9.99
N LEU A 124 -1.21 34.91 -10.50
CA LEU A 124 -1.51 36.00 -11.45
C LEU A 124 -1.97 35.41 -12.79
N THR A 125 -2.76 36.22 -13.49
CA THR A 125 -3.10 36.02 -14.90
C THR A 125 -2.02 36.60 -15.81
N GLY A 126 -1.97 36.18 -17.08
CA GLY A 126 -1.03 36.73 -18.06
C GLY A 126 0.21 35.86 -18.31
N PHE A 127 0.28 34.67 -17.74
CA PHE A 127 1.29 33.69 -18.14
C PHE A 127 1.09 33.26 -19.59
N SER A 128 2.18 33.18 -20.33
CA SER A 128 2.24 32.64 -21.68
C SER A 128 2.54 31.14 -21.63
N LYS A 129 1.84 30.34 -22.45
CA LYS A 129 2.12 28.92 -22.56
C LYS A 129 3.43 28.71 -23.32
N ALA A 130 4.34 27.89 -22.78
CA ALA A 130 5.54 27.47 -23.50
C ALA A 130 5.15 26.55 -24.68
N THR A 131 5.68 26.81 -25.85
CA THR A 131 5.49 25.97 -27.04
C THR A 131 6.36 24.71 -27.01
N ASN A 132 7.47 24.79 -26.27
CA ASN A 132 8.39 23.67 -26.02
C ASN A 132 8.58 23.52 -24.51
N LYS A 133 8.50 22.29 -24.00
CA LYS A 133 8.70 21.97 -22.57
C LYS A 133 10.18 21.83 -22.17
N GLU A 134 11.10 21.89 -23.13
CA GLU A 134 12.53 21.80 -22.91
C GLU A 134 13.22 23.17 -23.02
N SER A 135 12.57 24.16 -23.64
CA SER A 135 13.11 25.50 -23.79
C SER A 135 12.04 26.57 -24.01
N ILE A 136 12.36 27.81 -23.60
CA ILE A 136 11.57 29.00 -23.83
C ILE A 136 12.48 30.04 -24.51
N GLU A 137 12.07 30.54 -25.67
CA GLU A 137 12.74 31.65 -26.32
C GLU A 137 12.17 32.98 -25.83
N VAL A 138 13.04 33.88 -25.39
CA VAL A 138 12.69 35.21 -24.91
C VAL A 138 13.55 36.30 -25.57
N ASN A 139 13.00 37.49 -25.72
CA ASN A 139 13.64 38.61 -26.44
C ASN A 139 13.92 39.85 -25.53
N ALA A 140 13.86 39.67 -24.24
CA ALA A 140 14.12 40.73 -23.28
C ALA A 140 14.90 40.23 -22.07
N ALA A 141 15.81 41.07 -21.56
CA ALA A 141 16.49 40.80 -20.29
C ALA A 141 15.51 40.96 -19.12
N GLY A 142 15.70 40.16 -18.09
CA GLY A 142 14.90 40.19 -16.88
C GLY A 142 14.77 38.86 -16.17
N VAL A 143 13.86 38.80 -15.23
CA VAL A 143 13.52 37.58 -14.49
C VAL A 143 12.19 37.05 -14.99
N TYR A 144 12.16 35.79 -15.29
CA TYR A 144 10.99 35.04 -15.76
C TYR A 144 10.56 34.03 -14.68
N ALA A 145 9.31 34.11 -14.23
CA ALA A 145 8.69 33.08 -13.43
C ALA A 145 8.19 31.96 -14.35
N ILE A 146 8.40 30.71 -13.96
CA ILE A 146 8.02 29.51 -14.71
C ILE A 146 7.24 28.59 -13.78
N LYS A 147 6.03 28.23 -14.17
CA LYS A 147 5.18 27.29 -13.46
C LYS A 147 4.80 26.13 -14.36
N ALA A 148 4.51 24.98 -13.77
CA ALA A 148 4.10 23.78 -14.49
C ALA A 148 2.98 23.06 -13.74
N GLU A 149 2.20 22.30 -14.50
CA GLU A 149 1.20 21.36 -14.03
C GLU A 149 1.55 19.99 -14.61
N GLU A 150 1.47 18.95 -13.78
CA GLU A 150 1.68 17.55 -14.16
C GLU A 150 0.83 16.68 -13.25
N THR A 151 0.06 15.78 -13.85
CA THR A 151 -0.72 14.81 -13.10
C THR A 151 0.20 13.94 -12.24
N GLY A 152 -0.09 13.80 -10.97
CA GLY A 152 0.74 13.04 -10.03
C GLY A 152 1.94 13.79 -9.45
N PHE A 153 2.04 15.11 -9.67
CA PHE A 153 3.11 15.94 -9.10
C PHE A 153 2.61 17.30 -8.63
N THR A 154 3.30 17.86 -7.63
CA THR A 154 3.21 19.27 -7.24
C THR A 154 4.50 19.96 -7.64
N TYR A 155 4.40 21.18 -8.18
CA TYR A 155 5.54 21.98 -8.66
C TYR A 155 5.76 23.23 -7.84
N LYS A 156 7.02 23.55 -7.55
CA LYS A 156 7.42 24.85 -7.07
C LYS A 156 7.62 25.80 -8.27
N THR A 157 7.08 27.02 -8.20
CA THR A 157 7.35 28.07 -9.19
C THR A 157 8.85 28.36 -9.24
N ALA A 158 9.44 28.21 -10.40
CA ALA A 158 10.85 28.43 -10.66
C ALA A 158 11.08 29.81 -11.29
N THR A 159 12.33 30.30 -11.24
CA THR A 159 12.70 31.56 -11.90
C THR A 159 13.95 31.38 -12.75
N ALA A 160 13.99 32.08 -13.88
CA ALA A 160 15.16 32.18 -14.74
C ALA A 160 15.55 33.64 -14.93
N TYR A 161 16.84 33.99 -14.83
CA TYR A 161 17.37 35.31 -15.12
C TYR A 161 18.08 35.33 -16.48
N VAL A 162 17.61 36.16 -17.37
CA VAL A 162 18.21 36.49 -18.66
C VAL A 162 18.90 37.84 -18.54
N GLY A 163 20.20 37.84 -18.51
CA GLY A 163 21.02 39.04 -18.37
C GLY A 163 21.51 39.61 -19.70
N PHE A 164 22.44 40.56 -19.60
CA PHE A 164 23.17 41.08 -20.75
C PHE A 164 24.57 40.49 -20.77
N GLY A 165 25.05 40.12 -21.99
CA GLY A 165 26.41 39.70 -22.28
C GLY A 165 27.20 40.77 -23.05
N GLU A 166 28.39 40.43 -23.42
CA GLU A 166 29.22 41.26 -24.30
C GLU A 166 29.21 40.71 -25.75
N PRO A 167 29.06 41.56 -26.77
CA PRO A 167 28.81 42.99 -26.65
C PRO A 167 27.38 43.35 -26.30
N TYR A 168 27.18 44.35 -25.46
CA TYR A 168 25.85 44.88 -25.12
C TYR A 168 25.14 45.33 -26.42
N PRO A 169 23.82 45.05 -26.61
CA PRO A 169 22.84 44.45 -25.68
C PRO A 169 22.55 42.96 -25.91
N THR A 170 23.55 42.15 -26.28
CA THR A 170 23.38 40.70 -26.44
C THR A 170 22.78 40.06 -25.17
N LEU A 171 21.76 39.21 -25.34
CA LEU A 171 21.13 38.49 -24.21
C LEU A 171 21.91 37.22 -23.88
N THR A 172 21.94 36.88 -22.60
CA THR A 172 22.55 35.63 -22.12
C THR A 172 21.51 34.54 -21.93
N ASN A 173 21.81 33.31 -22.38
CA ASN A 173 20.95 32.16 -22.11
C ASN A 173 20.89 31.84 -20.61
N ALA A 174 19.77 31.27 -20.19
CA ALA A 174 19.53 30.84 -18.83
C ALA A 174 19.13 29.35 -18.79
N ALA A 175 19.22 28.73 -17.63
CA ALA A 175 18.73 27.38 -17.40
C ALA A 175 17.97 27.31 -16.09
N VAL A 176 16.95 26.49 -16.02
CA VAL A 176 16.17 26.25 -14.82
C VAL A 176 15.84 24.76 -14.71
N THR A 177 15.90 24.26 -13.47
CA THR A 177 15.54 22.88 -13.16
C THR A 177 14.26 22.87 -12.33
N ALA A 178 13.29 22.04 -12.73
CA ALA A 178 12.06 21.85 -12.00
C ALA A 178 12.34 21.34 -10.57
N LYS A 179 11.62 21.89 -9.61
CA LYS A 179 11.48 21.31 -8.29
C LYS A 179 10.06 20.80 -8.18
N LYS A 180 9.91 19.47 -8.20
CA LYS A 180 8.62 18.80 -8.13
C LYS A 180 8.63 17.69 -7.10
N SER A 181 7.47 17.43 -6.52
CA SER A 181 7.24 16.35 -5.57
C SER A 181 6.16 15.42 -6.11
N PRO A 182 6.39 14.10 -6.14
CA PRO A 182 5.34 13.14 -6.45
C PRO A 182 4.18 13.24 -5.44
N THR A 183 2.98 12.90 -5.89
CA THR A 183 1.78 12.81 -5.06
C THR A 183 1.25 11.37 -5.00
N SER A 184 1.99 10.41 -5.58
CA SER A 184 1.62 9.00 -5.52
C SER A 184 1.62 8.47 -4.08
N VAL A 185 0.71 7.53 -3.84
CA VAL A 185 0.63 6.74 -2.64
C VAL A 185 0.60 5.28 -3.09
N ASP A 186 1.71 4.58 -2.89
CA ASP A 186 1.85 3.19 -3.31
C ASP A 186 1.74 2.29 -2.10
N LYS A 187 1.00 1.17 -2.24
CA LYS A 187 0.80 0.20 -1.18
C LYS A 187 1.12 -1.19 -1.66
N THR A 188 1.88 -1.92 -0.85
CA THR A 188 2.26 -3.31 -1.11
C THR A 188 2.06 -4.18 0.13
N VAL A 189 2.00 -5.48 -0.07
CA VAL A 189 2.04 -6.52 0.97
C VAL A 189 3.25 -7.41 0.72
N ALA A 190 3.83 -7.96 1.80
CA ALA A 190 5.03 -8.81 1.70
C ALA A 190 4.70 -10.23 1.20
N ASP A 191 3.43 -10.64 1.28
CA ASP A 191 2.96 -11.91 0.76
C ASP A 191 2.83 -11.84 -0.77
N GLU A 192 3.66 -12.63 -1.49
CA GLU A 192 3.82 -12.50 -2.94
C GLU A 192 2.70 -13.18 -3.74
N ASP A 193 2.09 -14.25 -3.20
CA ASP A 193 1.02 -14.98 -3.88
C ASP A 193 -0.38 -14.48 -3.47
N HIS A 194 -0.44 -13.57 -2.50
CA HIS A 194 -1.66 -12.97 -1.98
C HIS A 194 -2.67 -13.97 -1.41
N VAL A 195 -2.21 -15.14 -0.98
CA VAL A 195 -3.01 -16.16 -0.31
C VAL A 195 -2.49 -16.41 1.09
N VAL A 196 -3.36 -16.31 2.07
CA VAL A 196 -3.01 -16.37 3.49
C VAL A 196 -4.02 -17.20 4.26
N ALA A 197 -3.66 -17.66 5.46
CA ALA A 197 -4.62 -18.25 6.39
C ALA A 197 -5.21 -17.20 7.33
N ILE A 198 -6.41 -17.46 7.83
CA ILE A 198 -6.96 -16.72 8.96
C ILE A 198 -6.04 -16.90 10.18
N GLY A 199 -5.67 -15.81 10.82
CA GLY A 199 -4.74 -15.78 11.94
C GLY A 199 -3.33 -15.38 11.58
N ASP A 200 -2.96 -15.38 10.30
CA ASP A 200 -1.64 -14.94 9.83
C ASP A 200 -1.39 -13.45 10.10
N ILE A 201 -0.11 -13.15 10.33
CA ILE A 201 0.37 -11.78 10.51
C ILE A 201 1.06 -11.37 9.22
N VAL A 202 0.45 -10.44 8.51
CA VAL A 202 0.92 -9.94 7.22
C VAL A 202 1.53 -8.55 7.35
N THR A 203 2.60 -8.28 6.60
CA THR A 203 3.29 -6.99 6.61
C THR A 203 2.90 -6.18 5.39
N TYR A 204 2.45 -4.94 5.62
CA TYR A 204 2.15 -3.95 4.60
C TYR A 204 3.19 -2.84 4.60
N THR A 205 3.46 -2.31 3.42
CA THR A 205 4.28 -1.10 3.23
C THR A 205 3.50 -0.07 2.42
N ILE A 206 3.51 1.18 2.91
CA ILE A 206 3.00 2.35 2.18
C ILE A 206 4.19 3.23 1.85
N GLU A 207 4.33 3.62 0.59
CA GLU A 207 5.26 4.64 0.13
C GLU A 207 4.48 5.87 -0.33
N ALA A 208 4.84 7.03 0.20
CA ALA A 208 4.28 8.32 -0.16
C ALA A 208 5.39 9.37 -0.16
N TYR A 209 5.10 10.58 -0.63
CA TYR A 209 6.10 11.64 -0.68
C TYR A 209 5.61 12.87 0.06
N VAL A 210 6.53 13.57 0.74
CA VAL A 210 6.22 14.86 1.35
C VAL A 210 5.84 15.83 0.23
N PRO A 211 4.61 16.38 0.22
CA PRO A 211 4.18 17.26 -0.85
C PRO A 211 4.89 18.61 -0.78
N PHE A 212 5.00 19.27 -1.92
CA PHE A 212 5.27 20.70 -1.95
C PHE A 212 3.96 21.44 -1.65
N ILE A 213 3.93 22.22 -0.58
CA ILE A 213 2.81 23.09 -0.24
C ILE A 213 3.22 24.53 -0.51
N ASP A 214 2.42 25.22 -1.31
CA ASP A 214 2.65 26.60 -1.68
C ASP A 214 2.86 27.52 -0.46
N ALA A 215 3.88 28.38 -0.48
CA ALA A 215 4.21 29.27 0.63
C ALA A 215 3.09 30.28 0.94
N ALA A 216 2.24 30.61 -0.05
CA ALA A 216 1.06 31.47 0.17
C ALA A 216 -0.06 30.74 0.92
N ASN A 217 -0.07 29.40 0.94
CA ASN A 217 -1.01 28.62 1.74
C ASN A 217 -0.53 28.57 3.20
N THR A 218 -0.88 29.59 3.96
CA THR A 218 -0.55 29.70 5.41
C THR A 218 -1.64 29.14 6.31
N LYS A 219 -2.82 28.83 5.76
CA LYS A 219 -3.99 28.39 6.54
C LYS A 219 -4.10 26.88 6.64
N ASP A 220 -3.61 26.18 5.64
CA ASP A 220 -3.69 24.73 5.57
C ASP A 220 -2.33 24.15 5.15
N ARG A 221 -1.46 23.98 6.14
CA ARG A 221 -0.17 23.30 5.99
C ARG A 221 -0.25 21.95 6.67
N THR A 222 -1.15 21.11 6.14
CA THR A 222 -1.40 19.76 6.64
C THR A 222 -0.78 18.72 5.73
N PHE A 223 -0.33 17.62 6.32
CA PHE A 223 0.08 16.40 5.62
C PHE A 223 -0.20 15.21 6.51
N THR A 224 -1.04 14.31 6.03
CA THR A 224 -1.37 13.07 6.73
C THR A 224 -1.33 11.89 5.76
N ILE A 225 -1.00 10.70 6.28
CA ILE A 225 -1.18 9.43 5.57
C ILE A 225 -2.29 8.68 6.28
N THR A 226 -3.20 8.11 5.50
CA THR A 226 -4.34 7.35 5.99
C THR A 226 -4.31 5.93 5.42
N ASP A 227 -4.88 5.02 6.17
CA ASP A 227 -5.05 3.62 5.76
C ASP A 227 -6.42 3.12 6.20
N LYS A 228 -7.00 2.21 5.41
CA LYS A 228 -8.27 1.56 5.72
C LYS A 228 -8.19 0.09 5.37
N ILE A 229 -8.46 -0.76 6.36
CA ILE A 229 -8.42 -2.22 6.21
C ILE A 229 -9.78 -2.84 6.52
N THR A 230 -10.12 -3.89 5.79
CA THR A 230 -11.26 -4.77 6.09
C THR A 230 -10.79 -6.22 6.03
N GLY A 231 -11.39 -7.10 6.81
CA GLY A 231 -11.01 -8.51 6.87
C GLY A 231 -9.76 -8.81 7.69
N ALA A 232 -9.11 -7.81 8.27
CA ALA A 232 -7.98 -7.96 9.19
C ALA A 232 -8.02 -6.88 10.27
N ASP A 233 -7.29 -7.11 11.37
CA ASP A 233 -7.07 -6.15 12.44
C ASP A 233 -5.63 -5.66 12.42
N TYR A 234 -5.37 -4.37 12.70
CA TYR A 234 -4.01 -3.86 12.88
C TYR A 234 -3.33 -4.57 14.05
N TYR A 235 -2.15 -5.10 13.81
CA TYR A 235 -1.34 -5.83 14.79
C TYR A 235 -0.01 -5.11 15.02
N LEU A 236 -0.04 -4.00 15.77
CA LEU A 236 1.07 -3.08 15.91
C LEU A 236 1.97 -3.38 17.12
N THR A 237 1.53 -4.29 18.00
CA THR A 237 2.24 -4.70 19.21
C THR A 237 2.15 -6.21 19.40
N GLY A 238 3.21 -6.83 19.93
CA GLY A 238 3.26 -8.26 20.17
C GLY A 238 4.37 -8.96 19.37
N PRO A 239 4.50 -10.29 19.45
CA PRO A 239 5.49 -11.05 18.70
C PRO A 239 5.31 -10.86 17.19
N ASN A 240 6.43 -10.60 16.49
CA ASN A 240 6.47 -10.38 15.03
C ASN A 240 5.68 -9.16 14.53
N SER A 241 5.27 -8.23 15.42
CA SER A 241 4.64 -6.99 15.00
C SER A 241 5.68 -5.99 14.49
N VAL A 242 5.28 -5.19 13.49
CA VAL A 242 6.03 -4.06 12.97
C VAL A 242 5.17 -2.81 13.00
N SER A 243 5.74 -1.68 13.41
CA SER A 243 5.11 -0.36 13.35
C SER A 243 6.20 0.69 13.18
N SER A 244 6.35 1.24 11.99
CA SER A 244 7.45 2.15 11.65
C SER A 244 6.98 3.20 10.63
N VAL A 245 7.40 4.46 10.85
CA VAL A 245 7.15 5.59 9.95
C VAL A 245 8.46 6.34 9.76
N THR A 246 9.10 6.16 8.62
CA THR A 246 10.43 6.73 8.31
C THR A 246 10.38 7.71 7.15
N MET A 247 11.36 8.58 7.05
CA MET A 247 11.54 9.49 5.94
C MET A 247 12.95 9.38 5.38
N GLU A 248 13.07 9.45 4.06
CA GLU A 248 14.34 9.47 3.36
C GLU A 248 15.30 10.52 3.97
N GLY A 249 16.52 10.06 4.32
CA GLY A 249 17.55 10.91 4.91
C GLY A 249 17.37 11.24 6.39
N LYS A 250 16.42 10.60 7.09
CA LYS A 250 16.32 10.60 8.55
C LYS A 250 16.39 9.19 9.12
N ASP A 251 17.12 9.03 10.20
CA ASP A 251 17.27 7.74 10.90
C ASP A 251 16.16 7.51 11.93
N ASP A 252 15.57 8.59 12.46
CA ASP A 252 14.50 8.55 13.45
C ASP A 252 13.11 8.43 12.80
N GLN A 253 12.15 7.90 13.55
CA GLN A 253 10.75 7.91 13.16
C GLN A 253 10.23 9.35 13.04
N VAL A 254 9.42 9.60 12.02
CA VAL A 254 8.86 10.92 11.72
C VAL A 254 7.37 11.05 12.07
N GLY A 255 6.74 9.94 12.48
CA GLY A 255 5.32 9.90 12.84
C GLY A 255 4.98 8.65 13.63
N THR A 256 3.73 8.56 14.07
CA THR A 256 3.17 7.42 14.81
C THR A 256 1.88 6.99 14.13
N ILE A 257 1.67 5.68 14.03
CA ILE A 257 0.41 5.09 13.52
C ILE A 257 -0.64 5.21 14.63
N ASN A 258 -1.68 5.99 14.39
CA ASN A 258 -2.81 6.16 15.29
C ASN A 258 -4.03 5.44 14.71
N VAL A 259 -4.34 4.27 15.25
CA VAL A 259 -5.52 3.49 14.85
C VAL A 259 -6.78 4.22 15.30
N ASN A 260 -7.76 4.32 14.41
CA ASN A 260 -9.04 4.96 14.66
C ASN A 260 -9.87 4.15 15.68
N ASP A 261 -10.85 4.79 16.32
CA ASP A 261 -11.69 4.17 17.36
C ASP A 261 -12.48 2.94 16.87
N ASP A 262 -12.78 2.88 15.56
CA ASP A 262 -13.45 1.74 14.93
C ASP A 262 -12.52 0.56 14.61
N GLY A 263 -11.21 0.72 14.80
CA GLY A 263 -10.18 -0.27 14.52
C GLY A 263 -9.97 -0.60 13.03
N LYS A 264 -10.67 0.10 12.12
CA LYS A 264 -10.68 -0.21 10.68
C LYS A 264 -9.86 0.74 9.82
N GLY A 265 -9.24 1.72 10.43
CA GLY A 265 -8.37 2.68 9.78
C GLY A 265 -7.32 3.21 10.72
N PHE A 266 -6.28 3.84 10.18
CA PHE A 266 -5.35 4.66 10.93
C PHE A 266 -5.06 5.97 10.22
N THR A 267 -4.55 6.92 11.01
CA THR A 267 -4.04 8.20 10.50
C THR A 267 -2.66 8.47 11.08
N ILE A 268 -1.76 8.97 10.26
CA ILE A 268 -0.42 9.43 10.65
C ILE A 268 -0.38 10.92 10.42
N ASP A 269 -0.17 11.70 11.49
CA ASP A 269 0.06 13.14 11.41
C ASP A 269 1.53 13.42 11.07
N LEU A 270 1.76 14.07 9.93
CA LEU A 270 3.06 14.49 9.41
C LEU A 270 3.14 16.01 9.18
N ASN A 271 2.24 16.78 9.80
CA ASN A 271 2.14 18.24 9.64
C ASN A 271 3.47 18.93 9.94
N SER A 272 4.27 18.41 10.88
CA SER A 272 5.60 18.95 11.21
C SER A 272 6.58 18.94 10.04
N LEU A 273 6.40 18.03 9.06
CA LEU A 273 7.28 17.93 7.90
C LEU A 273 7.03 19.02 6.85
N VAL A 274 5.86 19.66 6.89
CA VAL A 274 5.40 20.69 5.95
C VAL A 274 5.15 22.04 6.62
N ALA A 275 5.46 22.18 7.91
CA ALA A 275 5.23 23.41 8.67
C ALA A 275 6.00 24.62 8.10
N ASP A 276 7.24 24.40 7.66
CA ASP A 276 8.10 25.44 7.12
C ASP A 276 7.66 25.81 5.69
N THR A 277 7.58 27.13 5.41
CA THR A 277 7.13 27.63 4.12
C THR A 277 8.14 27.44 2.99
N ASP A 278 9.42 27.23 3.30
CA ASP A 278 10.48 26.90 2.33
C ASP A 278 10.48 25.43 1.90
N ASN A 279 9.61 24.61 2.52
CA ASN A 279 9.40 23.20 2.18
C ASN A 279 10.69 22.36 2.10
N PRO A 280 11.53 22.30 3.15
CA PRO A 280 12.84 21.62 3.10
C PRO A 280 12.74 20.10 2.93
N ASN A 281 11.57 19.53 3.20
CA ASN A 281 11.32 18.10 3.09
C ASN A 281 10.56 17.71 1.82
N ALA A 282 10.08 18.65 1.01
CA ALA A 282 9.29 18.35 -0.18
C ALA A 282 10.04 17.37 -1.12
N GLY A 283 9.34 16.38 -1.64
CA GLY A 283 9.85 15.33 -2.50
C GLY A 283 10.58 14.19 -1.79
N LYS A 284 10.79 14.24 -0.46
CA LYS A 284 11.36 13.13 0.29
C LYS A 284 10.32 12.01 0.45
N LYS A 285 10.77 10.77 0.28
CA LYS A 285 9.92 9.59 0.44
C LYS A 285 9.64 9.31 1.91
N ILE A 286 8.37 9.03 2.21
CA ILE A 286 7.89 8.47 3.48
C ILE A 286 7.63 7.00 3.26
N THR A 287 8.13 6.16 4.17
CA THR A 287 7.83 4.72 4.19
C THR A 287 7.15 4.38 5.51
N VAL A 288 5.95 3.83 5.41
CA VAL A 288 5.20 3.29 6.55
C VAL A 288 5.18 1.78 6.43
N THR A 289 5.70 1.08 7.44
CA THR A 289 5.66 -0.38 7.50
C THR A 289 4.91 -0.81 8.76
N TYR A 290 3.94 -1.69 8.60
CA TYR A 290 3.12 -2.17 9.71
C TYR A 290 2.59 -3.57 9.44
N THR A 291 2.11 -4.23 10.51
CA THR A 291 1.53 -5.56 10.44
C THR A 291 0.04 -5.54 10.75
N ALA A 292 -0.68 -6.48 10.12
CA ALA A 292 -2.09 -6.76 10.38
C ALA A 292 -2.31 -8.27 10.54
N LYS A 293 -3.30 -8.66 11.35
CA LYS A 293 -3.70 -10.04 11.57
C LYS A 293 -4.96 -10.37 10.80
N VAL A 294 -4.89 -11.35 9.92
CA VAL A 294 -6.01 -11.81 9.09
C VAL A 294 -7.14 -12.37 9.94
N LYS A 295 -8.40 -11.99 9.65
CA LYS A 295 -9.62 -12.38 10.39
C LYS A 295 -10.70 -12.97 9.51
N GLU A 296 -10.74 -12.57 8.25
CA GLU A 296 -11.77 -12.95 7.30
C GLU A 296 -11.17 -13.64 6.08
N ILE A 297 -12.02 -14.29 5.30
CA ILE A 297 -11.62 -15.04 4.08
C ILE A 297 -11.05 -14.14 2.97
N THR A 298 -11.34 -12.85 3.02
CA THR A 298 -10.79 -11.85 2.10
C THR A 298 -10.38 -10.63 2.89
N VAL A 299 -9.21 -10.07 2.58
CA VAL A 299 -8.73 -8.81 3.14
C VAL A 299 -8.62 -7.79 2.01
N GLU A 300 -9.11 -6.59 2.25
CA GLU A 300 -8.89 -5.43 1.39
C GLU A 300 -8.24 -4.32 2.20
N ASN A 301 -7.17 -3.73 1.66
CA ASN A 301 -6.39 -2.73 2.37
C ASN A 301 -5.97 -1.60 1.44
N LYS A 302 -6.36 -0.36 1.74
CA LYS A 302 -6.18 0.82 0.90
C LYS A 302 -5.52 1.94 1.68
N ALA A 303 -4.53 2.57 1.07
CA ALA A 303 -3.86 3.75 1.60
C ALA A 303 -4.20 5.01 0.80
N GLY A 304 -4.08 6.16 1.45
CA GLY A 304 -4.19 7.49 0.87
C GLY A 304 -3.36 8.50 1.63
N SER A 305 -3.22 9.69 1.08
CA SER A 305 -2.65 10.83 1.80
C SER A 305 -3.50 12.08 1.57
N HIS A 306 -3.43 13.00 2.52
CA HIS A 306 -4.09 14.29 2.45
C HIS A 306 -3.07 15.40 2.68
N ALA A 307 -3.06 16.42 1.83
CA ALA A 307 -2.20 17.56 2.03
C ALA A 307 -2.84 18.83 1.50
N ALA A 308 -2.82 19.88 2.31
CA ALA A 308 -3.29 21.24 1.93
C ALA A 308 -4.69 21.23 1.28
N GLY A 309 -5.61 20.43 1.85
CA GLY A 309 -7.00 20.33 1.35
C GLY A 309 -7.19 19.42 0.14
N VAL A 310 -6.16 18.66 -0.28
CA VAL A 310 -6.22 17.75 -1.42
C VAL A 310 -5.96 16.32 -0.96
N ASP A 311 -6.81 15.39 -1.41
CA ASP A 311 -6.65 13.95 -1.20
C ASP A 311 -5.90 13.31 -2.37
N TYR A 312 -4.93 12.45 -2.06
CA TYR A 312 -4.15 11.68 -3.02
C TYR A 312 -4.32 10.19 -2.77
N GLY A 313 -4.27 9.37 -3.83
CA GLY A 313 -4.45 7.93 -3.75
C GLY A 313 -5.90 7.48 -3.50
N ALA A 314 -6.88 8.39 -3.57
CA ALA A 314 -8.29 8.07 -3.36
C ALA A 314 -8.84 7.06 -4.38
N ASP A 315 -8.33 7.08 -5.60
CA ASP A 315 -8.73 6.21 -6.71
C ASP A 315 -7.86 4.95 -6.86
N ASN A 316 -6.85 4.76 -5.99
CA ASN A 316 -6.02 3.56 -6.02
C ASN A 316 -6.86 2.32 -5.73
N GLU A 317 -6.56 1.21 -6.42
CA GLU A 317 -7.14 -0.08 -6.07
C GLU A 317 -6.59 -0.58 -4.73
N PRO A 318 -7.42 -1.23 -3.89
CA PRO A 318 -6.94 -1.82 -2.64
C PRO A 318 -6.03 -3.01 -2.92
N VAL A 319 -5.03 -3.21 -2.08
CA VAL A 319 -4.30 -4.48 -1.99
C VAL A 319 -5.24 -5.52 -1.40
N LYS A 320 -5.38 -6.67 -2.07
CA LYS A 320 -6.28 -7.75 -1.67
C LYS A 320 -5.48 -8.98 -1.27
N LEU A 321 -5.96 -9.66 -0.23
CA LEU A 321 -5.52 -11.01 0.14
C LEU A 321 -6.74 -11.94 0.16
N PHE A 322 -6.51 -13.18 -0.19
CA PHE A 322 -7.53 -14.22 -0.29
C PHE A 322 -7.14 -15.41 0.58
N THR A 323 -8.10 -16.30 0.81
CA THR A 323 -7.84 -17.58 1.49
C THR A 323 -8.25 -18.73 0.59
N GLY A 324 -7.83 -19.93 0.95
CA GLY A 324 -8.20 -21.18 0.27
C GLY A 324 -9.42 -21.86 0.88
N GLU A 325 -10.14 -22.60 0.03
CA GLU A 325 -11.31 -23.42 0.36
C GLU A 325 -11.08 -24.85 -0.10
N LEU A 326 -11.36 -25.83 0.77
CA LEU A 326 -11.32 -27.26 0.47
C LEU A 326 -12.68 -27.89 0.69
N VAL A 327 -13.11 -28.73 -0.25
CA VAL A 327 -14.35 -29.49 -0.14
C VAL A 327 -14.07 -30.98 -0.21
N LEU A 328 -14.50 -31.71 0.82
CA LEU A 328 -14.44 -33.15 0.86
C LEU A 328 -15.85 -33.74 0.67
N LEU A 329 -16.02 -34.62 -0.33
CA LEU A 329 -17.23 -35.43 -0.52
C LEU A 329 -17.00 -36.84 0.05
N LYS A 330 -17.76 -37.23 1.06
CA LYS A 330 -17.80 -38.58 1.62
C LYS A 330 -18.89 -39.41 0.97
N TYR A 331 -18.53 -40.54 0.37
CA TYR A 331 -19.46 -41.45 -0.30
C TYR A 331 -19.17 -42.90 0.01
N GLY A 332 -20.07 -43.82 -0.32
CA GLY A 332 -19.96 -45.24 -0.02
C GLY A 332 -20.08 -46.13 -1.22
N ASP A 333 -19.50 -47.36 -1.08
CA ASP A 333 -19.61 -48.45 -2.04
C ASP A 333 -19.13 -48.11 -3.47
N GLY A 334 -18.15 -47.19 -3.59
CA GLY A 334 -17.62 -46.73 -4.88
C GLY A 334 -18.60 -45.87 -5.69
N ASN A 335 -19.72 -45.45 -5.13
CA ASN A 335 -20.74 -44.67 -5.82
C ASN A 335 -20.83 -43.28 -5.24
N VAL A 336 -20.35 -42.26 -5.97
CA VAL A 336 -20.35 -40.83 -5.56
C VAL A 336 -21.76 -40.30 -5.28
N ASN A 337 -22.82 -40.92 -5.84
CA ASN A 337 -24.20 -40.53 -5.52
C ASN A 337 -24.71 -41.13 -4.19
N ASN A 338 -23.97 -42.04 -3.58
CA ASN A 338 -24.27 -42.60 -2.25
C ASN A 338 -23.51 -41.77 -1.19
N SER A 339 -23.91 -40.52 -1.02
CA SER A 339 -23.30 -39.60 -0.06
C SER A 339 -23.51 -40.05 1.40
N LEU A 340 -22.49 -39.88 2.24
CA LEU A 340 -22.46 -40.38 3.60
C LEU A 340 -22.42 -39.23 4.60
N ALA A 341 -23.52 -39.00 5.28
CA ALA A 341 -23.63 -38.01 6.36
C ALA A 341 -23.10 -38.54 7.70
N ASN A 342 -22.72 -37.65 8.61
CA ASN A 342 -22.28 -37.91 9.98
C ASN A 342 -20.97 -38.75 10.08
N ALA A 343 -20.11 -38.70 9.08
CA ALA A 343 -18.72 -39.07 9.22
C ALA A 343 -17.95 -37.95 9.93
N GLU A 344 -17.02 -38.31 10.83
CA GLU A 344 -16.21 -37.34 11.55
C GLU A 344 -14.77 -37.37 11.05
N PHE A 345 -14.18 -36.19 10.88
CA PHE A 345 -12.82 -35.97 10.37
C PHE A 345 -12.05 -34.99 11.23
N VAL A 346 -10.74 -35.06 11.11
CA VAL A 346 -9.81 -33.98 11.46
C VAL A 346 -8.99 -33.60 10.21
N LEU A 347 -8.52 -32.36 10.16
CA LEU A 347 -7.73 -31.84 9.03
C LEU A 347 -6.36 -31.42 9.53
N TYR A 348 -5.30 -31.93 8.91
CA TYR A 348 -3.90 -31.55 9.16
C TYR A 348 -3.36 -30.75 7.97
N LYS A 349 -2.56 -29.73 8.25
CA LYS A 349 -1.67 -29.12 7.25
C LYS A 349 -0.37 -29.93 7.23
N ASP A 350 0.18 -30.20 6.06
CA ASP A 350 1.44 -30.93 5.92
C ASP A 350 2.56 -30.24 6.69
N GLY A 351 3.31 -31.03 7.48
CA GLY A 351 4.34 -30.55 8.39
C GLY A 351 3.87 -30.11 9.78
N GLU A 352 2.55 -30.11 10.06
CA GLU A 352 2.00 -29.80 11.38
C GLU A 352 1.60 -31.08 12.13
N GLU A 353 1.93 -31.16 13.44
CA GLU A 353 1.59 -32.32 14.27
C GLU A 353 0.16 -32.27 14.84
N ALA A 354 -0.39 -31.07 14.98
CA ALA A 354 -1.72 -30.86 15.54
C ALA A 354 -2.76 -30.61 14.43
N PRO A 355 -4.00 -31.14 14.60
CA PRO A 355 -5.06 -30.86 13.66
C PRO A 355 -5.49 -29.39 13.73
N LEU A 356 -5.90 -28.84 12.60
CA LEU A 356 -6.46 -27.52 12.49
C LEU A 356 -7.81 -27.43 13.20
N THR A 357 -8.16 -26.25 13.70
CA THR A 357 -9.41 -26.01 14.43
C THR A 357 -10.31 -25.03 13.67
N PHE A 358 -11.62 -25.25 13.74
CA PHE A 358 -12.61 -24.55 12.95
C PHE A 358 -13.83 -24.16 13.78
N VAL A 359 -14.49 -23.10 13.38
CA VAL A 359 -15.84 -22.74 13.83
C VAL A 359 -16.81 -23.06 12.70
N LYS A 360 -17.89 -23.78 13.03
CA LYS A 360 -18.96 -24.05 12.07
C LYS A 360 -19.89 -22.85 11.96
N GLU A 361 -20.00 -22.31 10.75
CA GLU A 361 -20.87 -21.17 10.47
C GLU A 361 -22.33 -21.55 10.20
N ASN A 362 -23.22 -20.57 10.19
CA ASN A 362 -24.65 -20.76 9.93
C ASN A 362 -24.98 -21.26 8.51
N ASN A 363 -24.08 -21.02 7.54
CA ASN A 363 -24.18 -21.52 6.17
C ASN A 363 -23.78 -23.01 6.05
N GLY A 364 -23.24 -23.61 7.14
CA GLY A 364 -22.80 -25.00 7.21
C GLY A 364 -21.32 -25.22 6.89
N LYS A 365 -20.60 -24.19 6.44
CA LYS A 365 -19.16 -24.21 6.22
C LYS A 365 -18.39 -24.20 7.54
N TYR A 366 -17.15 -24.62 7.49
CA TYR A 366 -16.19 -24.61 8.59
C TYR A 366 -15.11 -23.55 8.31
N LYS A 367 -15.14 -22.45 9.06
CA LYS A 367 -14.15 -21.37 8.96
C LYS A 367 -12.96 -21.68 9.87
N TYR A 368 -11.74 -21.65 9.29
CA TYR A 368 -10.51 -21.84 10.06
C TYR A 368 -10.40 -20.79 11.18
N ALA A 369 -10.16 -21.25 12.39
CA ALA A 369 -10.22 -20.41 13.60
C ALA A 369 -9.11 -20.79 14.60
N PRO A 370 -7.82 -20.49 14.29
CA PRO A 370 -6.72 -20.84 15.17
C PRO A 370 -6.81 -20.05 16.49
N ASN A 371 -6.56 -20.75 17.60
CA ASN A 371 -6.54 -20.14 18.95
C ASN A 371 -7.87 -19.47 19.37
N THR A 372 -9.00 -19.99 18.90
CA THR A 372 -10.34 -19.52 19.25
C THR A 372 -10.99 -20.50 20.25
N GLU A 373 -11.59 -19.99 21.32
CA GLU A 373 -12.12 -20.79 22.43
C GLU A 373 -13.22 -21.78 21.99
N ASP A 374 -14.09 -21.36 21.07
CA ASP A 374 -15.20 -22.18 20.54
C ASP A 374 -14.83 -23.03 19.31
N ALA A 375 -13.57 -23.05 18.91
CA ALA A 375 -13.14 -23.81 17.75
C ALA A 375 -12.98 -25.31 18.07
N SER A 376 -13.36 -26.16 17.13
CA SER A 376 -13.23 -27.63 17.19
C SER A 376 -12.35 -28.17 16.07
N ALA A 377 -11.55 -29.17 16.36
CA ALA A 377 -10.84 -29.92 15.33
C ALA A 377 -11.76 -30.92 14.59
N THR A 378 -12.91 -31.28 15.17
CA THR A 378 -13.83 -32.25 14.58
C THR A 378 -14.70 -31.61 13.51
N LEU A 379 -14.57 -32.11 12.29
CA LEU A 379 -15.40 -31.78 11.13
C LEU A 379 -16.39 -32.92 10.88
N VAL A 380 -17.64 -32.59 10.59
CA VAL A 380 -18.71 -33.60 10.42
C VAL A 380 -19.36 -33.42 9.06
N THR A 381 -19.45 -34.47 8.26
CA THR A 381 -20.13 -34.43 6.96
C THR A 381 -21.61 -34.08 7.12
N ASP A 382 -22.09 -33.19 6.27
CA ASP A 382 -23.48 -32.75 6.22
C ASP A 382 -24.40 -33.82 5.62
N LYS A 383 -25.69 -33.49 5.43
CA LYS A 383 -26.70 -34.39 4.82
C LYS A 383 -26.35 -34.81 3.38
N ASN A 384 -25.49 -34.06 2.69
CA ASN A 384 -25.02 -34.36 1.33
C ASN A 384 -23.67 -35.09 1.35
N GLY A 385 -23.14 -35.45 2.52
CA GLY A 385 -21.83 -36.06 2.67
C GLY A 385 -20.66 -35.10 2.52
N MET A 386 -20.88 -33.79 2.63
CA MET A 386 -19.86 -32.78 2.36
C MET A 386 -19.28 -32.18 3.65
N ILE A 387 -18.00 -31.89 3.62
CA ILE A 387 -17.28 -30.98 4.52
C ILE A 387 -16.70 -29.88 3.63
N ASP A 388 -17.00 -28.64 3.96
CA ASP A 388 -16.53 -27.45 3.28
C ASP A 388 -15.76 -26.61 4.29
N VAL A 389 -14.46 -26.42 4.11
CA VAL A 389 -13.57 -25.66 4.98
C VAL A 389 -12.96 -24.48 4.23
N GLU A 390 -12.93 -23.31 4.86
CA GLU A 390 -12.41 -22.07 4.29
C GLU A 390 -11.46 -21.36 5.26
N GLY A 391 -10.71 -20.37 4.75
CA GLY A 391 -9.77 -19.58 5.55
C GLY A 391 -8.36 -20.16 5.59
N LEU A 392 -7.99 -20.99 4.63
CA LEU A 392 -6.71 -21.70 4.55
C LEU A 392 -5.72 -20.97 3.63
N ASP A 393 -4.44 -21.13 3.89
CA ASP A 393 -3.33 -20.74 3.03
C ASP A 393 -3.04 -21.80 1.96
N VAL A 394 -2.12 -21.52 1.02
CA VAL A 394 -1.55 -22.53 0.11
C VAL A 394 -0.90 -23.67 0.90
N GLY A 395 -0.92 -24.87 0.34
CA GLY A 395 -0.29 -26.04 0.96
C GLY A 395 -1.05 -27.32 0.73
N SER A 396 -0.49 -28.42 1.22
CA SER A 396 -1.12 -29.74 1.25
C SER A 396 -1.83 -29.98 2.58
N TYR A 397 -3.03 -30.50 2.49
CA TYR A 397 -3.90 -30.74 3.64
C TYR A 397 -4.41 -32.19 3.60
N HIS A 398 -4.40 -32.87 4.75
CA HIS A 398 -4.82 -34.25 4.87
C HIS A 398 -6.05 -34.39 5.77
N PHE A 399 -7.18 -34.83 5.18
CA PHE A 399 -8.38 -35.24 5.92
C PHE A 399 -8.20 -36.66 6.44
N GLU A 400 -8.20 -36.85 7.76
CA GLU A 400 -8.17 -38.12 8.44
C GLU A 400 -9.57 -38.43 9.01
N GLU A 401 -10.13 -39.59 8.65
CA GLU A 401 -11.42 -40.02 9.19
C GLU A 401 -11.28 -40.60 10.59
N THR A 402 -11.93 -39.99 11.57
CA THR A 402 -11.90 -40.43 12.96
C THR A 402 -13.10 -41.28 13.33
N LYS A 403 -14.23 -41.19 12.57
CA LYS A 403 -15.41 -41.97 12.77
C LYS A 403 -16.20 -42.13 11.49
N ALA A 404 -16.42 -43.39 11.06
CA ALA A 404 -17.25 -43.71 9.92
C ALA A 404 -18.75 -43.62 10.21
N PRO A 405 -19.58 -43.38 9.18
CA PRO A 405 -21.02 -43.49 9.30
C PRO A 405 -21.47 -44.90 9.67
N LYS A 406 -22.65 -45.03 10.26
CA LYS A 406 -23.19 -46.32 10.68
C LYS A 406 -23.29 -47.30 9.52
N GLY A 407 -22.66 -48.47 9.67
CA GLY A 407 -22.65 -49.56 8.67
C GLY A 407 -21.49 -49.49 7.69
N TYR A 408 -20.56 -48.57 7.87
CA TYR A 408 -19.34 -48.43 7.09
C TYR A 408 -18.09 -48.60 7.94
N SER A 409 -16.97 -48.95 7.33
CA SER A 409 -15.65 -49.03 7.96
C SER A 409 -14.91 -47.70 7.77
N ILE A 410 -14.12 -47.31 8.76
CA ILE A 410 -13.22 -46.12 8.67
C ILE A 410 -12.26 -46.34 7.49
N ASN A 411 -12.08 -45.32 6.66
CA ASN A 411 -11.05 -45.30 5.65
C ASN A 411 -9.78 -44.69 6.26
N THR A 412 -8.81 -45.55 6.55
CA THR A 412 -7.54 -45.16 7.20
C THR A 412 -6.56 -44.43 6.28
N ASP A 413 -6.78 -44.47 4.96
CA ASP A 413 -5.91 -43.78 3.99
C ASP A 413 -6.16 -42.25 3.98
N GLY A 414 -7.36 -41.82 4.42
CA GLY A 414 -7.76 -40.42 4.40
C GLY A 414 -7.79 -39.82 2.99
N LYS A 415 -7.74 -38.48 2.91
CA LYS A 415 -7.70 -37.78 1.64
C LYS A 415 -6.81 -36.52 1.74
N THR A 416 -5.78 -36.46 0.89
CA THR A 416 -4.97 -35.28 0.73
C THR A 416 -5.51 -34.41 -0.41
N LEU A 417 -5.65 -33.10 -0.14
CA LEU A 417 -5.98 -32.06 -1.11
C LEU A 417 -4.93 -30.96 -1.01
N THR A 418 -4.58 -30.34 -2.13
CA THR A 418 -3.54 -29.29 -2.18
C THR A 418 -4.13 -28.01 -2.75
N LEU A 419 -3.84 -26.88 -2.10
CA LEU A 419 -4.12 -25.54 -2.59
C LEU A 419 -2.83 -24.95 -3.18
N THR A 420 -2.88 -24.51 -4.43
CA THR A 420 -1.73 -23.93 -5.14
C THR A 420 -2.16 -22.72 -5.95
N VAL A 421 -1.25 -21.75 -6.08
CA VAL A 421 -1.38 -20.62 -7.02
C VAL A 421 -0.53 -20.94 -8.24
N ASP A 422 -1.15 -21.04 -9.42
CA ASP A 422 -0.45 -21.32 -10.69
C ASP A 422 0.09 -20.01 -11.30
N GLY A 423 1.22 -19.53 -10.78
CA GLY A 423 2.07 -18.52 -11.43
C GLY A 423 1.59 -17.08 -11.47
N GLU A 424 0.35 -16.77 -11.11
CA GLU A 424 -0.20 -15.42 -11.00
C GLU A 424 -0.76 -15.17 -9.60
N VAL A 425 -0.73 -13.92 -9.19
CA VAL A 425 -1.36 -13.46 -7.94
C VAL A 425 -2.84 -13.85 -7.94
N ALA A 426 -3.34 -14.43 -6.86
CA ALA A 426 -4.74 -14.79 -6.71
C ALA A 426 -5.65 -13.56 -6.89
N THR A 427 -6.70 -13.73 -7.69
CA THR A 427 -7.73 -12.70 -7.89
C THR A 427 -9.04 -13.04 -7.18
N ALA A 428 -9.13 -14.26 -6.63
CA ALA A 428 -10.26 -14.80 -5.88
C ALA A 428 -9.78 -15.93 -4.95
N ASN A 429 -10.65 -16.35 -4.03
CA ASN A 429 -10.36 -17.49 -3.15
C ASN A 429 -9.97 -18.74 -3.97
N LEU A 430 -8.91 -19.42 -3.53
CA LEU A 430 -8.50 -20.70 -4.08
C LEU A 430 -9.49 -21.80 -3.68
N TYR A 431 -9.69 -22.76 -4.56
CA TYR A 431 -10.62 -23.86 -4.35
C TYR A 431 -10.04 -25.19 -4.81
N ASN A 432 -10.20 -26.23 -3.99
CA ASN A 432 -9.95 -27.61 -4.40
C ASN A 432 -10.97 -28.55 -3.76
N GLU A 433 -11.30 -29.63 -4.47
CA GLU A 433 -12.26 -30.63 -4.00
C GLU A 433 -11.77 -32.05 -4.19
N GLY A 434 -12.29 -32.97 -3.38
CA GLY A 434 -11.99 -34.39 -3.52
C GLY A 434 -12.98 -35.28 -2.84
N GLY A 435 -12.96 -36.55 -3.23
CA GLY A 435 -13.85 -37.55 -2.69
C GLY A 435 -13.10 -38.61 -1.87
N LEU A 436 -13.76 -39.15 -0.85
CA LEU A 436 -13.29 -40.29 -0.04
C LEU A 436 -14.38 -41.32 0.07
N ASN A 437 -14.06 -42.56 -0.37
CA ASN A 437 -14.98 -43.69 -0.38
C ASN A 437 -14.86 -44.53 0.89
N ASP A 438 -16.01 -44.95 1.46
CA ASP A 438 -16.07 -45.99 2.47
C ASP A 438 -16.65 -47.30 1.91
N THR A 439 -16.23 -48.39 2.53
CA THR A 439 -16.75 -49.70 2.25
C THR A 439 -17.74 -50.14 3.33
N LYS A 440 -18.90 -50.65 2.93
CA LYS A 440 -19.85 -51.25 3.88
C LYS A 440 -19.23 -52.38 4.69
N LEU A 441 -19.50 -52.40 5.95
CA LEU A 441 -19.22 -53.55 6.81
C LEU A 441 -20.03 -54.73 6.29
N SER A 442 -19.34 -55.81 5.86
CA SER A 442 -20.00 -57.05 5.53
C SER A 442 -20.78 -57.53 6.76
N ALA A 443 -22.07 -57.81 6.60
CA ALA A 443 -22.81 -58.45 7.68
C ALA A 443 -22.06 -59.75 8.04
N LEU A 444 -21.63 -59.88 9.28
CA LEU A 444 -21.10 -61.15 9.75
C LEU A 444 -22.11 -62.24 9.37
N PRO A 445 -21.68 -63.36 8.76
CA PRO A 445 -22.60 -64.46 8.52
C PRO A 445 -23.29 -64.78 9.85
N ALA A 446 -24.62 -64.87 9.82
CA ALA A 446 -25.40 -65.26 11.00
C ALA A 446 -25.04 -66.73 11.35
N THR A 447 -23.87 -66.89 11.98
CA THR A 447 -23.36 -68.23 12.37
C THR A 447 -24.12 -68.80 13.58
N GLY A 448 -25.23 -68.15 14.02
CA GLY A 448 -25.99 -68.58 15.20
C GLY A 448 -27.33 -69.23 14.97
N GLY A 449 -27.88 -69.24 13.71
CA GLY A 449 -29.28 -69.57 13.53
C GLY A 449 -29.60 -71.07 13.21
N ILE A 450 -28.79 -71.71 12.40
CA ILE A 450 -29.13 -73.05 11.94
C ILE A 450 -28.21 -74.11 12.56
N GLY A 451 -26.93 -73.83 12.75
CA GLY A 451 -25.99 -74.83 13.33
C GLY A 451 -26.30 -75.19 14.78
N THR A 452 -26.59 -74.18 15.63
CA THR A 452 -26.93 -74.40 17.03
C THR A 452 -28.22 -75.17 17.22
N THR A 453 -29.24 -74.94 16.38
CA THR A 453 -30.51 -75.68 16.44
C THR A 453 -30.32 -77.10 16.01
N ILE A 454 -29.55 -77.34 14.94
CA ILE A 454 -29.24 -78.70 14.48
C ILE A 454 -28.38 -79.47 15.50
N PHE A 455 -27.34 -78.85 16.08
CA PHE A 455 -26.52 -79.42 17.12
C PHE A 455 -27.32 -79.74 18.40
N THR A 456 -28.24 -78.84 18.78
CA THR A 456 -29.13 -79.12 19.92
C THR A 456 -30.09 -80.28 19.68
N ILE A 457 -30.74 -80.36 18.51
CA ILE A 457 -31.65 -81.44 18.17
C ILE A 457 -30.91 -82.77 18.08
N VAL A 458 -29.78 -82.83 17.38
CA VAL A 458 -28.97 -84.03 17.29
C VAL A 458 -28.40 -84.44 18.64
N GLY A 459 -27.85 -83.48 19.41
CA GLY A 459 -27.35 -83.74 20.76
C GLY A 459 -28.40 -84.27 21.72
N CYS A 460 -29.58 -83.64 21.73
CA CYS A 460 -30.72 -84.19 22.54
C CYS A 460 -31.17 -85.63 22.06
N GLY A 461 -31.17 -85.83 20.74
CA GLY A 461 -31.48 -87.14 20.18
C GLY A 461 -30.50 -88.24 20.62
N ILE A 462 -29.20 -87.97 20.60
CA ILE A 462 -28.15 -88.89 21.06
C ILE A 462 -28.28 -89.10 22.58
N MET A 463 -28.56 -88.09 23.41
CA MET A 463 -28.76 -88.28 24.83
C MET A 463 -29.99 -89.14 25.14
N ILE A 464 -31.11 -88.99 24.41
CA ILE A 464 -32.32 -89.83 24.57
C ILE A 464 -32.01 -91.27 24.15
N ALA A 465 -31.31 -91.49 23.04
CA ALA A 465 -30.90 -92.81 22.59
C ALA A 465 -29.95 -93.52 23.59
N ALA A 466 -28.97 -92.76 24.14
CA ALA A 466 -28.05 -93.26 25.16
C ALA A 466 -28.78 -93.66 26.44
N ALA A 467 -29.74 -92.85 26.89
CA ALA A 467 -30.59 -93.13 28.06
C ALA A 467 -31.45 -94.37 27.80
N GLY A 468 -32.05 -94.45 26.60
CA GLY A 468 -32.83 -95.66 26.18
C GLY A 468 -32.02 -96.95 26.19
N LEU A 469 -30.80 -96.87 25.65
CA LEU A 469 -29.88 -98.05 25.68
C LEU A 469 -29.41 -98.40 27.08
N PHE A 470 -29.17 -97.40 27.94
CA PHE A 470 -28.79 -97.59 29.32
C PHE A 470 -29.93 -98.33 30.10
N PHE A 471 -31.16 -97.91 29.95
CA PHE A 471 -32.28 -98.55 30.60
C PHE A 471 -32.59 -99.92 29.99
N ALA A 472 -32.37 -100.17 28.72
CA ALA A 472 -32.53 -101.41 28.06
C ALA A 472 -31.45 -102.46 28.52
N SER A 473 -30.21 -102.05 28.72
CA SER A 473 -29.10 -102.85 29.23
C SER A 473 -29.38 -103.29 30.69
N ARG A 474 -29.85 -102.38 31.52
CA ARG A 474 -30.19 -102.66 32.91
C ARG A 474 -31.36 -103.62 33.06
N ARG A 475 -32.28 -103.65 32.10
CA ARG A 475 -33.36 -104.65 32.07
C ARG A 475 -32.89 -106.07 31.72
N LYS A 476 -31.72 -106.20 31.04
CA LYS A 476 -31.12 -107.52 30.69
C LYS A 476 -30.30 -108.11 31.85
N GLU A 477 -29.82 -107.31 32.82
CA GLU A 477 -29.09 -107.82 34.00
C GLU A 477 -30.00 -108.29 35.14
N ASN A 478 -31.30 -108.02 35.08
CA ASN A 478 -32.30 -108.37 36.09
C ASN A 478 -33.27 -109.48 35.62
N ARG A 479 -32.85 -110.36 34.68
CA ARG A 479 -33.50 -111.67 34.30
C ARG A 479 -32.62 -112.83 34.57
#